data_5a36b957bb51848cb6a0e596299386dd
#
_entry.id   5a36b957bb51848cb6a0e596299386dd
#
_cell.length_a   1.000
_cell.length_b   1.000
_cell.length_c   1.000
_cell.angle_alpha   90.00
_cell.angle_beta   90.00
_cell.angle_gamma   90.00
#
_symmetry.space_group_name_H-M   'P 1'
#
loop_
_entity.id
_entity.type
_entity.pdbx_description
1 polymer ?
#
loop_
_entity_poly.entity_id
_entity_poly.type
_entity_poly.pdbx_seq_one_letter_code
_entity_poly.pdbx_strand_id
1 'polypeptide(L)'
;METPKNSASHKKHTKRWMAWAAAAVAAFIAVPNVSPTAAAAMSDVPVLGALVEIVTFREYTYDDGHSSADVSVPELSGGEAADQVNEEVQAYTDRLIAQFQQDCEETGEGYLGLDVSSEVVTNTDSWFTLRINATRTQASGAEFIKIYHIDKTTDQVVTLGDLFQPDADYVSVLSDEVRRQMEERMAEDEAAGYFPDQFTAIAPDQNFYWNEDGDLVLVFDEYTIAAGFVGTPEFVIPQDVYASLVRS
;
A
#
# COMPACT_ATOMS: atom_id res chain seq x y z
N MET A 1 73.33 -3.15 -4.03
CA MET A 1 72.44 -3.99 -4.80
C MET A 1 71.16 -4.00 -4.06
N GLU A 2 70.39 -3.20 -4.48
CA GLU A 2 69.08 -3.11 -5.16
C GLU A 2 67.90 -3.05 -4.24
N THR A 3 67.36 -1.89 -4.13
CA THR A 3 65.92 -1.63 -3.95
C THR A 3 65.12 -2.17 -5.16
N PRO A 4 63.82 -2.43 -5.08
CA PRO A 4 62.86 -1.34 -5.18
C PRO A 4 61.54 -1.55 -4.45
N LYS A 5 60.93 -0.42 -4.06
CA LYS A 5 59.70 0.19 -4.62
C LYS A 5 58.47 -0.74 -4.76
N ASN A 6 57.42 -0.52 -4.03
CA ASN A 6 56.35 0.29 -4.58
C ASN A 6 55.31 0.68 -3.53
N SER A 7 55.20 1.92 -3.34
CA SER A 7 54.10 2.57 -2.67
C SER A 7 53.01 2.89 -3.70
N ALA A 8 51.90 3.11 -3.21
CA ALA A 8 50.90 4.05 -3.69
C ALA A 8 49.56 3.50 -4.17
N SER A 9 48.58 4.13 -3.62
CA SER A 9 47.33 4.45 -4.23
C SER A 9 46.11 3.55 -3.93
N HIS A 10 45.61 3.70 -2.71
CA HIS A 10 44.21 3.39 -2.45
C HIS A 10 43.50 4.55 -1.71
N LYS A 11 43.51 5.76 -2.28
CA LYS A 11 42.79 6.92 -1.70
C LYS A 11 42.00 7.75 -2.72
N LYS A 12 41.57 7.19 -3.83
CA LYS A 12 40.82 7.96 -4.83
C LYS A 12 39.45 7.40 -5.21
N HIS A 13 39.02 6.24 -4.69
CA HIS A 13 37.73 5.68 -5.05
C HIS A 13 36.60 6.03 -4.07
N THR A 14 36.91 6.28 -2.81
CA THR A 14 35.89 6.57 -1.79
C THR A 14 35.16 7.92 -1.94
N LYS A 15 35.76 8.90 -2.60
CA LYS A 15 35.11 10.21 -2.79
C LYS A 15 34.17 10.27 -4.01
N ARG A 16 34.22 9.29 -4.89
CA ARG A 16 33.29 9.23 -6.04
C ARG A 16 32.00 8.49 -5.73
N TRP A 17 32.02 7.59 -4.73
CA TRP A 17 30.84 6.85 -4.30
C TRP A 17 29.88 7.70 -3.48
N MET A 18 30.37 8.57 -2.62
CA MET A 18 29.50 9.49 -1.86
C MET A 18 28.80 10.58 -2.72
N ALA A 19 29.28 10.80 -3.95
CA ALA A 19 28.62 11.72 -4.87
C ALA A 19 27.43 11.09 -5.63
N TRP A 20 27.34 9.76 -5.65
CA TRP A 20 26.24 9.03 -6.30
C TRP A 20 25.06 8.75 -5.34
N ALA A 21 25.32 8.59 -4.05
CA ALA A 21 24.27 8.46 -3.04
C ALA A 21 23.44 9.75 -2.87
N ALA A 22 24.08 10.93 -3.04
CA ALA A 22 23.36 12.21 -3.00
C ALA A 22 22.54 12.52 -4.27
N ALA A 23 22.79 11.81 -5.39
CA ALA A 23 22.05 12.01 -6.63
C ALA A 23 20.75 11.19 -6.69
N ALA A 24 20.62 10.11 -5.91
CA ALA A 24 19.42 9.27 -5.88
C ALA A 24 18.23 9.97 -5.18
N VAL A 25 18.51 10.84 -4.19
CA VAL A 25 17.46 11.60 -3.47
C VAL A 25 16.84 12.70 -4.33
N ALA A 26 17.54 13.17 -5.38
CA ALA A 26 17.04 14.21 -6.28
C ALA A 26 16.21 13.67 -7.45
N ALA A 27 16.21 12.36 -7.71
CA ALA A 27 15.51 11.76 -8.86
C ALA A 27 14.01 11.50 -8.59
N PHE A 28 13.58 11.54 -7.33
CA PHE A 28 12.16 11.36 -6.98
C PHE A 28 11.26 12.56 -7.38
N ILE A 29 11.85 13.70 -7.69
CA ILE A 29 11.10 14.95 -7.93
C ILE A 29 10.78 15.19 -9.40
N ALA A 30 11.39 14.54 -10.35
CA ALA A 30 11.14 14.84 -11.75
C ALA A 30 11.58 13.72 -12.69
N VAL A 31 10.71 12.83 -13.08
CA VAL A 31 10.55 12.42 -14.51
C VAL A 31 9.30 11.53 -14.63
N PRO A 32 8.25 11.92 -15.33
CA PRO A 32 7.23 11.00 -15.78
C PRO A 32 7.83 10.11 -16.89
N ASN A 33 8.10 8.87 -16.55
CA ASN A 33 8.50 7.89 -17.56
C ASN A 33 7.24 7.25 -18.13
N VAL A 34 6.76 7.80 -19.23
CA VAL A 34 5.65 7.23 -20.00
C VAL A 34 6.16 5.93 -20.64
N SER A 35 5.76 4.79 -20.12
CA SER A 35 5.85 3.54 -20.87
C SER A 35 4.72 3.52 -21.92
N PRO A 36 5.03 3.58 -23.23
CA PRO A 36 4.00 3.61 -24.28
C PRO A 36 3.12 2.36 -24.33
N THR A 37 3.54 1.29 -23.64
CA THR A 37 2.86 -0.02 -23.65
C THR A 37 1.71 -0.11 -22.67
N ALA A 38 1.79 0.62 -21.54
CA ALA A 38 0.69 0.67 -20.55
C ALA A 38 -0.44 1.62 -21.02
N ALA A 39 -0.10 2.74 -21.67
CA ALA A 39 -1.07 3.69 -22.19
C ALA A 39 -1.91 3.13 -23.37
N ALA A 40 -1.36 2.20 -24.15
CA ALA A 40 -2.05 1.64 -25.32
C ALA A 40 -3.10 0.58 -25.01
N ALA A 41 -3.11 0.02 -23.79
CA ALA A 41 -4.06 -1.03 -23.39
C ALA A 41 -5.41 -0.49 -22.87
N MET A 42 -5.54 0.83 -22.68
CA MET A 42 -6.71 1.44 -22.02
C MET A 42 -7.57 2.38 -22.88
N SER A 43 -7.35 2.44 -24.21
CA SER A 43 -7.97 3.48 -25.05
C SER A 43 -9.35 3.18 -25.62
N ASP A 44 -10.04 2.09 -25.29
CA ASP A 44 -11.30 1.69 -25.93
C ASP A 44 -12.47 1.46 -24.97
N VAL A 45 -12.87 2.47 -24.14
CA VAL A 45 -14.19 2.43 -23.47
C VAL A 45 -14.86 3.81 -23.53
N PRO A 46 -16.09 3.95 -24.05
CA PRO A 46 -16.79 5.22 -24.07
C PRO A 46 -17.45 5.49 -22.70
N VAL A 47 -17.21 6.67 -22.15
CA VAL A 47 -17.47 7.03 -20.76
C VAL A 47 -18.57 8.07 -20.61
N LEU A 48 -19.50 7.78 -19.69
CA LEU A 48 -20.37 8.73 -19.00
C LEU A 48 -20.12 8.59 -17.48
N GLY A 49 -19.06 9.22 -16.99
CA GLY A 49 -18.59 9.24 -15.60
C GLY A 49 -17.18 9.78 -15.59
N ALA A 50 -16.65 10.25 -14.44
CA ALA A 50 -15.28 10.68 -14.37
C ALA A 50 -14.33 9.54 -14.82
N LEU A 51 -13.58 9.77 -15.89
CA LEU A 51 -12.66 8.78 -16.43
C LEU A 51 -11.43 8.72 -15.51
N VAL A 52 -11.42 7.82 -14.55
CA VAL A 52 -10.21 7.60 -13.76
C VAL A 52 -9.28 6.67 -14.52
N GLU A 53 -8.13 7.19 -14.91
CA GLU A 53 -7.10 6.47 -15.66
C GLU A 53 -5.75 6.53 -14.94
N ILE A 54 -4.96 5.47 -15.08
CA ILE A 54 -3.55 5.51 -14.71
C ILE A 54 -2.77 6.12 -15.87
N VAL A 55 -2.12 7.27 -15.62
CA VAL A 55 -1.39 8.00 -16.67
C VAL A 55 0.10 7.79 -16.62
N THR A 56 0.66 7.52 -15.45
CA THR A 56 2.10 7.28 -15.25
C THR A 56 2.33 6.54 -13.94
N PHE A 57 3.57 6.16 -13.68
CA PHE A 57 4.00 5.60 -12.41
C PHE A 57 5.11 6.47 -11.81
N ARG A 58 5.06 6.65 -10.48
CA ARG A 58 6.16 7.20 -9.71
C ARG A 58 7.02 6.05 -9.23
N GLU A 59 8.31 6.14 -9.48
CA GLU A 59 9.27 5.10 -9.14
C GLU A 59 10.36 5.66 -8.22
N TYR A 60 10.70 4.91 -7.19
CA TYR A 60 11.87 5.13 -6.36
C TYR A 60 12.62 3.82 -6.21
N THR A 61 13.90 3.82 -6.51
CA THR A 61 14.77 2.66 -6.36
C THR A 61 16.01 3.02 -5.55
N TYR A 62 16.42 2.14 -4.66
CA TYR A 62 17.62 2.25 -3.87
C TYR A 62 18.28 0.89 -3.75
N ASP A 63 19.60 0.82 -3.85
CA ASP A 63 20.39 -0.40 -3.62
C ASP A 63 21.83 -0.01 -3.26
N ASP A 64 22.29 -0.36 -2.08
CA ASP A 64 23.67 -0.17 -1.61
C ASP A 64 24.42 -1.49 -1.43
N GLY A 65 23.81 -2.61 -1.83
CA GLY A 65 24.32 -3.97 -1.69
C GLY A 65 23.99 -4.64 -0.36
N HIS A 66 23.37 -3.91 0.60
CA HIS A 66 22.87 -4.40 1.87
C HIS A 66 21.37 -4.11 2.02
N SER A 67 20.99 -2.90 1.71
CA SER A 67 19.59 -2.46 1.77
C SER A 67 19.08 -2.14 0.37
N SER A 68 17.82 -2.45 0.10
CA SER A 68 17.18 -2.17 -1.18
C SER A 68 15.76 -1.63 -1.02
N ALA A 69 15.38 -0.72 -1.90
CA ALA A 69 14.00 -0.29 -2.04
C ALA A 69 13.59 -0.31 -3.50
N ASP A 70 12.36 -0.78 -3.74
CA ASP A 70 11.66 -0.72 -5.02
C ASP A 70 10.24 -0.22 -4.75
N VAL A 71 9.94 0.99 -5.22
CA VAL A 71 8.64 1.63 -5.01
C VAL A 71 8.09 2.02 -6.37
N SER A 72 6.91 1.50 -6.70
CA SER A 72 6.19 1.81 -7.94
C SER A 72 4.71 2.02 -7.63
N VAL A 73 4.26 3.28 -7.72
CA VAL A 73 2.87 3.65 -7.47
C VAL A 73 2.30 4.46 -8.63
N PRO A 74 0.99 4.27 -8.96
CA PRO A 74 0.39 4.95 -10.08
C PRO A 74 0.11 6.42 -9.77
N GLU A 75 0.06 7.22 -10.82
CA GLU A 75 -0.54 8.54 -10.82
C GLU A 75 -1.83 8.48 -11.62
N LEU A 76 -2.92 8.87 -11.01
CA LEU A 76 -4.26 8.85 -11.58
C LEU A 76 -4.58 10.17 -12.26
N SER A 77 -5.43 10.14 -13.28
CA SER A 77 -6.12 11.31 -13.81
C SER A 77 -7.61 11.07 -13.84
N GLY A 78 -8.42 12.13 -13.81
CA GLY A 78 -9.86 11.99 -13.97
C GLY A 78 -10.72 12.68 -12.93
N GLY A 79 -10.33 13.85 -12.44
CA GLY A 79 -11.14 14.69 -11.57
C GLY A 79 -10.52 14.95 -10.20
N GLU A 80 -11.28 15.63 -9.32
CA GLU A 80 -10.77 16.04 -8.00
C GLU A 80 -10.47 14.83 -7.09
N ALA A 81 -11.26 13.77 -7.19
CA ALA A 81 -11.02 12.55 -6.42
C ALA A 81 -9.71 11.85 -6.82
N ALA A 82 -9.37 11.83 -8.11
CA ALA A 82 -8.09 11.29 -8.57
C ALA A 82 -6.90 12.12 -8.04
N ASP A 83 -7.02 13.46 -8.07
CA ASP A 83 -6.01 14.35 -7.52
C ASP A 83 -5.83 14.14 -6.01
N GLN A 84 -6.93 14.00 -5.26
CA GLN A 84 -6.88 13.70 -3.83
C GLN A 84 -6.18 12.35 -3.55
N VAL A 85 -6.52 11.29 -4.28
CA VAL A 85 -5.86 9.98 -4.13
C VAL A 85 -4.37 10.09 -4.44
N ASN A 86 -3.98 10.84 -5.48
CA ASN A 86 -2.57 11.07 -5.81
C ASN A 86 -1.81 11.73 -4.65
N GLU A 87 -2.39 12.77 -4.03
CA GLU A 87 -1.78 13.44 -2.87
C GLU A 87 -1.62 12.48 -1.69
N GLU A 88 -2.64 11.67 -1.41
CA GLU A 88 -2.61 10.70 -0.30
C GLU A 88 -1.61 9.56 -0.56
N VAL A 89 -1.59 9.00 -1.78
CA VAL A 89 -0.61 7.98 -2.20
C VAL A 89 0.80 8.52 -2.11
N GLN A 90 1.03 9.75 -2.60
CA GLN A 90 2.34 10.40 -2.49
C GLN A 90 2.75 10.57 -1.03
N ALA A 91 1.88 11.13 -0.20
CA ALA A 91 2.18 11.35 1.21
C ALA A 91 2.43 10.03 1.96
N TYR A 92 1.73 8.96 1.59
CA TYR A 92 1.94 7.63 2.15
C TYR A 92 3.31 7.06 1.75
N THR A 93 3.63 7.07 0.46
CA THR A 93 4.90 6.53 -0.05
C THR A 93 6.11 7.35 0.39
N ASP A 94 6.00 8.67 0.44
CA ASP A 94 7.06 9.54 0.96
C ASP A 94 7.39 9.22 2.42
N ARG A 95 6.39 8.92 3.25
CA ARG A 95 6.62 8.48 4.64
C ARG A 95 7.34 7.12 4.71
N LEU A 96 6.95 6.16 3.87
CA LEU A 96 7.60 4.85 3.81
C LEU A 96 9.08 4.97 3.40
N ILE A 97 9.36 5.77 2.38
CA ILE A 97 10.72 6.03 1.90
C ILE A 97 11.56 6.75 2.97
N ALA A 98 10.99 7.78 3.61
CA ALA A 98 11.69 8.51 4.67
C ALA A 98 12.03 7.59 5.87
N GLN A 99 11.09 6.73 6.27
CA GLN A 99 11.33 5.75 7.32
C GLN A 99 12.39 4.73 6.92
N PHE A 100 12.34 4.19 5.69
CA PHE A 100 13.37 3.29 5.17
C PHE A 100 14.76 3.94 5.18
N GLN A 101 14.87 5.19 4.74
CA GLN A 101 16.15 5.93 4.76
C GLN A 101 16.67 6.13 6.18
N GLN A 102 15.79 6.48 7.13
CA GLN A 102 16.16 6.61 8.53
C GLN A 102 16.63 5.27 9.11
N ASP A 103 15.90 4.19 8.85
CA ASP A 103 16.25 2.85 9.30
C ASP A 103 17.60 2.39 8.74
N CYS A 104 17.94 2.74 7.47
CA CYS A 104 19.26 2.48 6.89
C CYS A 104 20.39 3.22 7.62
N GLU A 105 20.15 4.48 8.00
CA GLU A 105 21.14 5.26 8.76
C GLU A 105 21.37 4.69 10.17
N GLU A 106 20.31 4.23 10.83
CA GLU A 106 20.36 3.71 12.20
C GLU A 106 20.92 2.28 12.28
N THR A 107 20.61 1.43 11.29
CA THR A 107 20.98 0.01 11.28
C THR A 107 22.43 -0.22 10.76
N GLY A 108 22.95 0.70 9.97
CA GLY A 108 24.29 0.62 9.41
C GLY A 108 24.44 -0.52 8.39
N GLU A 109 25.17 -1.60 8.72
CA GLU A 109 25.41 -2.73 7.80
C GLU A 109 24.29 -3.79 7.80
N GLY A 110 23.13 -3.48 8.39
CA GLY A 110 21.96 -4.38 8.38
C GLY A 110 21.29 -4.49 7.01
N TYR A 111 20.54 -5.58 6.81
CA TYR A 111 19.75 -5.77 5.59
C TYR A 111 18.35 -5.22 5.81
N LEU A 112 17.99 -4.24 5.00
CA LEU A 112 16.66 -3.64 5.01
C LEU A 112 16.04 -3.71 3.61
N GLY A 113 14.73 -3.90 3.55
CA GLY A 113 13.96 -3.90 2.32
C GLY A 113 12.72 -3.02 2.42
N LEU A 114 12.41 -2.33 1.34
CA LEU A 114 11.13 -1.68 1.12
C LEU A 114 10.67 -2.03 -0.29
N ASP A 115 9.55 -2.72 -0.41
CA ASP A 115 8.86 -2.98 -1.66
C ASP A 115 7.48 -2.33 -1.60
N VAL A 116 7.14 -1.51 -2.59
CA VAL A 116 5.82 -0.90 -2.68
C VAL A 116 5.30 -1.06 -4.10
N SER A 117 4.22 -1.79 -4.21
CA SER A 117 3.52 -2.04 -5.46
C SER A 117 2.05 -1.64 -5.37
N SER A 118 1.37 -1.65 -6.50
CA SER A 118 -0.04 -1.30 -6.56
C SER A 118 -0.80 -2.18 -7.54
N GLU A 119 -2.11 -2.30 -7.30
CA GLU A 119 -3.03 -2.98 -8.20
C GLU A 119 -4.37 -2.25 -8.27
N VAL A 120 -5.02 -2.32 -9.43
CA VAL A 120 -6.40 -1.88 -9.60
C VAL A 120 -7.31 -3.07 -9.30
N VAL A 121 -7.96 -3.02 -8.13
CA VAL A 121 -8.87 -4.08 -7.68
C VAL A 121 -10.20 -4.01 -8.44
N THR A 122 -10.70 -2.78 -8.65
CA THR A 122 -11.99 -2.55 -9.33
C THR A 122 -11.88 -1.35 -10.24
N ASN A 123 -12.38 -1.47 -11.48
CA ASN A 123 -12.52 -0.37 -12.42
C ASN A 123 -13.81 -0.57 -13.24
N THR A 124 -14.94 -0.13 -12.69
CA THR A 124 -16.26 -0.15 -13.35
C THR A 124 -16.67 1.26 -13.78
N ASP A 125 -17.86 1.39 -14.36
CA ASP A 125 -18.40 2.71 -14.75
C ASP A 125 -18.64 3.63 -13.54
N SER A 126 -18.90 3.06 -12.34
CA SER A 126 -19.23 3.80 -11.13
C SER A 126 -18.13 3.80 -10.07
N TRP A 127 -17.23 2.80 -10.08
CA TRP A 127 -16.22 2.62 -9.05
C TRP A 127 -14.82 2.44 -9.59
N PHE A 128 -13.85 3.04 -8.90
CA PHE A 128 -12.44 2.74 -9.05
C PHE A 128 -11.86 2.40 -7.67
N THR A 129 -11.11 1.30 -7.59
CA THR A 129 -10.44 0.87 -6.36
C THR A 129 -8.97 0.61 -6.63
N LEU A 130 -8.11 1.34 -5.94
CA LEU A 130 -6.67 1.19 -5.96
C LEU A 130 -6.19 0.58 -4.65
N ARG A 131 -5.41 -0.50 -4.72
CA ARG A 131 -4.71 -1.11 -3.59
C ARG A 131 -3.22 -0.84 -3.70
N ILE A 132 -2.62 -0.35 -2.64
CA ILE A 132 -1.17 -0.22 -2.46
C ILE A 132 -0.74 -1.31 -1.49
N ASN A 133 0.23 -2.11 -1.89
CA ASN A 133 0.86 -3.14 -1.08
C ASN A 133 2.27 -2.67 -0.72
N ALA A 134 2.61 -2.61 0.55
CA ALA A 134 3.93 -2.22 1.03
C ALA A 134 4.50 -3.31 1.91
N THR A 135 5.70 -3.80 1.59
CA THR A 135 6.44 -4.76 2.40
C THR A 135 7.69 -4.09 2.94
N ARG A 136 7.85 -4.08 4.25
CA ARG A 136 9.09 -3.67 4.92
C ARG A 136 9.79 -4.89 5.47
N THR A 137 11.06 -5.05 5.14
CA THR A 137 11.88 -6.17 5.61
C THR A 137 12.99 -5.66 6.53
N GLN A 138 12.97 -6.15 7.79
CA GLN A 138 14.02 -5.93 8.76
C GLN A 138 14.09 -7.20 9.63
N ALA A 139 14.98 -8.11 9.33
CA ALA A 139 15.05 -9.47 9.89
C ALA A 139 13.84 -10.36 9.52
N SER A 140 12.61 -9.84 9.54
CA SER A 140 11.40 -10.46 8.97
C SER A 140 10.65 -9.43 8.13
N GLY A 141 9.79 -9.88 7.22
CA GLY A 141 8.88 -9.02 6.47
C GLY A 141 7.71 -8.56 7.34
N ALA A 142 7.16 -7.39 7.04
CA ALA A 142 5.87 -6.92 7.52
C ALA A 142 5.12 -6.28 6.35
N GLU A 143 3.88 -6.71 6.13
CA GLU A 143 3.03 -6.24 5.04
C GLU A 143 1.98 -5.25 5.53
N PHE A 144 1.85 -4.17 4.77
CA PHE A 144 0.92 -3.06 5.02
C PHE A 144 0.09 -2.83 3.77
N ILE A 145 -1.19 -2.63 3.97
CA ILE A 145 -2.15 -2.41 2.88
C ILE A 145 -2.76 -1.02 3.02
N LYS A 146 -2.91 -0.31 1.90
CA LYS A 146 -3.71 0.89 1.83
C LYS A 146 -4.62 0.82 0.61
N ILE A 147 -5.92 1.04 0.80
CA ILE A 147 -6.92 0.93 -0.26
C ILE A 147 -7.64 2.26 -0.40
N TYR A 148 -7.78 2.72 -1.63
CA TYR A 148 -8.45 3.96 -2.00
C TYR A 148 -9.62 3.64 -2.94
N HIS A 149 -10.75 4.32 -2.71
CA HIS A 149 -11.93 4.19 -3.53
C HIS A 149 -12.34 5.54 -4.09
N ILE A 150 -12.71 5.56 -5.37
CA ILE A 150 -13.32 6.71 -6.02
C ILE A 150 -14.70 6.30 -6.52
N ASP A 151 -15.73 7.01 -6.06
CA ASP A 151 -17.05 7.01 -6.71
C ASP A 151 -16.98 7.92 -7.93
N LYS A 152 -16.94 7.31 -9.11
CA LYS A 152 -16.85 8.03 -10.39
C LYS A 152 -18.10 8.81 -10.74
N THR A 153 -19.24 8.51 -10.10
CA THR A 153 -20.51 9.19 -10.36
C THR A 153 -20.58 10.53 -9.64
N THR A 154 -19.94 10.62 -8.48
CA THR A 154 -19.89 11.83 -7.64
C THR A 154 -18.55 12.54 -7.66
N ASP A 155 -17.52 11.90 -8.24
CA ASP A 155 -16.12 12.35 -8.21
C ASP A 155 -15.65 12.59 -6.77
N GLN A 156 -15.84 11.59 -5.90
CA GLN A 156 -15.47 11.65 -4.48
C GLN A 156 -14.66 10.43 -4.07
N VAL A 157 -13.68 10.66 -3.20
CA VAL A 157 -13.00 9.58 -2.45
C VAL A 157 -13.96 9.07 -1.39
N VAL A 158 -14.09 7.75 -1.28
CA VAL A 158 -15.03 7.07 -0.39
C VAL A 158 -14.27 6.26 0.66
N THR A 159 -14.55 6.54 1.93
CA THR A 159 -14.07 5.77 3.07
C THR A 159 -15.11 4.73 3.51
N LEU A 160 -14.71 3.78 4.38
CA LEU A 160 -15.64 2.80 4.94
C LEU A 160 -16.84 3.48 5.63
N GLY A 161 -16.60 4.57 6.37
CA GLY A 161 -17.65 5.32 7.06
C GLY A 161 -18.68 5.94 6.11
N ASP A 162 -18.27 6.30 4.90
CA ASP A 162 -19.15 6.92 3.92
C ASP A 162 -20.21 5.97 3.37
N LEU A 163 -20.02 4.66 3.50
CA LEU A 163 -21.00 3.64 3.11
C LEU A 163 -22.22 3.62 4.03
N PHE A 164 -22.09 4.12 5.26
CA PHE A 164 -23.08 3.96 6.32
C PHE A 164 -23.83 5.25 6.62
N GLN A 165 -25.00 5.13 7.24
CA GLN A 165 -25.74 6.27 7.74
C GLN A 165 -24.93 7.04 8.78
N PRO A 166 -25.03 8.37 8.88
CA PRO A 166 -24.18 9.17 9.75
C PRO A 166 -24.13 8.76 11.22
N ASP A 167 -25.24 8.21 11.74
CA ASP A 167 -25.36 7.80 13.15
C ASP A 167 -25.33 6.27 13.32
N ALA A 168 -24.96 5.52 12.27
CA ALA A 168 -24.90 4.07 12.32
C ALA A 168 -23.66 3.61 13.08
N ASP A 169 -23.84 2.69 14.02
CA ASP A 169 -22.74 2.04 14.74
C ASP A 169 -22.14 0.87 13.93
N TYR A 170 -21.66 1.20 12.72
CA TYR A 170 -21.05 0.20 11.83
C TYR A 170 -19.73 -0.35 12.41
N VAL A 171 -18.99 0.47 13.17
CA VAL A 171 -17.73 0.03 13.77
C VAL A 171 -17.95 -1.15 14.71
N SER A 172 -18.91 -1.05 15.62
CA SER A 172 -19.22 -2.15 16.57
C SER A 172 -19.74 -3.37 15.81
N VAL A 173 -20.69 -3.18 14.89
CA VAL A 173 -21.31 -4.29 14.15
C VAL A 173 -20.32 -5.06 13.32
N LEU A 174 -19.45 -4.37 12.54
CA LEU A 174 -18.42 -5.01 11.75
C LEU A 174 -17.32 -5.64 12.61
N SER A 175 -16.98 -5.01 13.75
CA SER A 175 -15.99 -5.57 14.69
C SER A 175 -16.48 -6.86 15.32
N ASP A 176 -17.75 -6.93 15.70
CA ASP A 176 -18.33 -8.15 16.26
C ASP A 176 -18.35 -9.29 15.25
N GLU A 177 -18.62 -9.00 13.98
CA GLU A 177 -18.57 -10.00 12.92
C GLU A 177 -17.13 -10.48 12.66
N VAL A 178 -16.13 -9.57 12.59
CA VAL A 178 -14.72 -9.94 12.46
C VAL A 178 -14.29 -10.84 13.63
N ARG A 179 -14.64 -10.47 14.86
CA ARG A 179 -14.31 -11.27 16.06
C ARG A 179 -14.96 -12.65 15.98
N ARG A 180 -16.24 -12.74 15.62
CA ARG A 180 -16.96 -14.00 15.45
C ARG A 180 -16.24 -14.92 14.44
N GLN A 181 -15.83 -14.38 13.30
CA GLN A 181 -15.10 -15.15 12.29
C GLN A 181 -13.72 -15.58 12.78
N MET A 182 -12.99 -14.74 13.54
CA MET A 182 -11.71 -15.15 14.15
C MET A 182 -11.91 -16.31 15.12
N GLU A 183 -12.92 -16.21 16.00
CA GLU A 183 -13.25 -17.26 16.98
C GLU A 183 -13.64 -18.57 16.28
N GLU A 184 -14.40 -18.49 15.19
CA GLU A 184 -14.78 -19.67 14.39
C GLU A 184 -13.56 -20.33 13.76
N ARG A 185 -12.69 -19.56 13.11
CA ARG A 185 -11.43 -20.06 12.52
C ARG A 185 -10.52 -20.69 13.59
N MET A 186 -10.42 -20.09 14.78
CA MET A 186 -9.65 -20.64 15.90
C MET A 186 -10.30 -21.89 16.51
N ALA A 187 -11.63 -22.03 16.47
CA ALA A 187 -12.33 -23.23 16.91
C ALA A 187 -12.16 -24.41 15.94
N GLU A 188 -12.02 -24.10 14.64
CA GLU A 188 -11.74 -25.12 13.60
C GLU A 188 -10.26 -25.53 13.62
N ASP A 189 -9.34 -24.60 13.86
CA ASP A 189 -7.90 -24.84 13.93
C ASP A 189 -7.27 -23.91 15.01
N GLU A 190 -6.85 -24.48 16.13
CA GLU A 190 -6.14 -23.74 17.18
C GLU A 190 -4.84 -23.08 16.68
N ALA A 191 -4.26 -23.55 15.59
CA ALA A 191 -3.08 -22.98 14.95
C ALA A 191 -3.41 -21.90 13.90
N ALA A 192 -4.67 -21.51 13.71
CA ALA A 192 -5.07 -20.46 12.74
C ALA A 192 -4.44 -19.09 13.02
N GLY A 193 -3.98 -18.84 14.26
CA GLY A 193 -3.08 -17.75 14.61
C GLY A 193 -3.74 -16.39 14.80
N TYR A 194 -5.05 -16.31 14.95
CA TYR A 194 -5.78 -15.06 15.23
C TYR A 194 -5.76 -14.70 16.72
N PHE A 195 -5.98 -13.42 17.04
CA PHE A 195 -5.96 -12.88 18.41
C PHE A 195 -7.32 -12.25 18.79
N PRO A 196 -8.44 -13.01 18.84
CA PRO A 196 -9.77 -12.44 19.09
C PRO A 196 -9.87 -11.72 20.44
N ASP A 197 -9.17 -12.20 21.48
CA ASP A 197 -9.14 -11.58 22.81
C ASP A 197 -8.42 -10.22 22.86
N GLN A 198 -7.52 -9.97 21.89
CA GLN A 198 -6.75 -8.73 21.80
C GLN A 198 -7.38 -7.74 20.80
N PHE A 199 -8.25 -8.23 19.94
CA PHE A 199 -8.96 -7.40 18.97
C PHE A 199 -10.05 -6.58 19.66
N THR A 200 -9.91 -5.26 19.64
CA THR A 200 -10.89 -4.34 20.25
C THR A 200 -11.97 -3.93 19.27
N ALA A 201 -11.60 -3.35 18.15
CA ALA A 201 -12.51 -2.90 17.10
C ALA A 201 -11.72 -2.65 15.81
N ILE A 202 -12.44 -2.57 14.68
CA ILE A 202 -11.92 -2.03 13.43
C ILE A 202 -11.64 -0.54 13.57
N ALA A 203 -10.77 0.01 12.71
CA ALA A 203 -10.62 1.45 12.58
C ALA A 203 -11.85 2.04 11.84
N PRO A 204 -12.27 3.29 12.13
CA PRO A 204 -13.34 3.94 11.37
C PRO A 204 -13.06 4.07 9.86
N ASP A 205 -11.76 4.15 9.51
CA ASP A 205 -11.24 4.20 8.13
C ASP A 205 -10.56 2.88 7.73
N GLN A 206 -11.06 1.73 8.26
CA GLN A 206 -10.54 0.40 7.96
C GLN A 206 -10.46 0.18 6.46
N ASN A 207 -9.36 -0.40 5.98
CA ASN A 207 -9.23 -0.80 4.59
C ASN A 207 -10.30 -1.84 4.23
N PHE A 208 -10.93 -1.65 3.08
CA PHE A 208 -11.96 -2.54 2.56
C PHE A 208 -11.94 -2.58 1.03
N TYR A 209 -12.61 -3.55 0.45
CA TYR A 209 -12.95 -3.59 -0.97
C TYR A 209 -14.20 -4.44 -1.18
N TRP A 210 -14.76 -4.40 -2.39
CA TRP A 210 -15.78 -5.36 -2.82
C TRP A 210 -15.12 -6.44 -3.66
N ASN A 211 -15.37 -7.71 -3.29
CA ASN A 211 -14.95 -8.84 -4.08
C ASN A 211 -15.77 -8.98 -5.37
N GLU A 212 -15.47 -10.00 -6.19
CA GLU A 212 -16.16 -10.25 -7.45
C GLU A 212 -17.65 -10.60 -7.26
N ASP A 213 -18.05 -11.11 -6.10
CA ASP A 213 -19.42 -11.42 -5.72
C ASP A 213 -20.19 -10.20 -5.21
N GLY A 214 -19.50 -9.07 -5.00
CA GLY A 214 -20.06 -7.82 -4.48
C GLY A 214 -20.16 -7.79 -2.97
N ASP A 215 -19.48 -8.69 -2.26
CA ASP A 215 -19.41 -8.69 -0.80
C ASP A 215 -18.38 -7.70 -0.28
N LEU A 216 -18.67 -7.07 0.84
CA LEU A 216 -17.73 -6.21 1.56
C LEU A 216 -16.63 -7.06 2.21
N VAL A 217 -15.37 -6.77 1.88
CA VAL A 217 -14.21 -7.43 2.47
C VAL A 217 -13.41 -6.39 3.28
N LEU A 218 -13.17 -6.68 4.56
CA LEU A 218 -12.28 -5.88 5.42
C LEU A 218 -10.88 -6.47 5.38
N VAL A 219 -9.87 -5.60 5.23
CA VAL A 219 -8.46 -5.98 5.09
C VAL A 219 -7.66 -5.42 6.26
N PHE A 220 -6.79 -6.25 6.85
CA PHE A 220 -5.94 -5.87 7.96
C PHE A 220 -4.47 -6.01 7.59
N ASP A 221 -3.63 -5.13 8.14
CA ASP A 221 -2.20 -5.24 8.02
C ASP A 221 -1.69 -6.48 8.78
N GLU A 222 -0.59 -7.04 8.32
CA GLU A 222 0.09 -8.13 9.00
C GLU A 222 0.42 -7.77 10.46
N TYR A 223 0.37 -8.72 11.35
CA TYR A 223 0.57 -8.61 12.80
C TYR A 223 -0.48 -7.81 13.59
N THR A 224 -1.48 -7.20 12.97
CA THR A 224 -2.45 -6.36 13.70
C THR A 224 -3.45 -7.17 14.51
N ILE A 225 -3.95 -8.28 13.94
CA ILE A 225 -5.00 -9.12 14.57
C ILE A 225 -4.67 -10.61 14.52
N ALA A 226 -3.52 -10.96 13.95
CA ALA A 226 -3.08 -12.34 13.79
C ALA A 226 -1.55 -12.43 13.82
N ALA A 227 -1.01 -13.65 13.96
CA ALA A 227 0.41 -13.92 13.86
C ALA A 227 0.90 -13.72 12.40
N GLY A 228 2.18 -13.33 12.22
CA GLY A 228 2.74 -12.97 10.92
C GLY A 228 2.61 -14.05 9.83
N PHE A 229 2.56 -15.33 10.19
CA PHE A 229 2.37 -16.39 9.18
C PHE A 229 0.97 -16.37 8.50
N VAL A 230 0.01 -15.62 9.07
CA VAL A 230 -1.33 -15.42 8.49
C VAL A 230 -1.27 -14.38 7.36
N GLY A 231 -0.24 -13.53 7.34
CA GLY A 231 -0.09 -12.44 6.38
C GLY A 231 -1.04 -11.28 6.67
N THR A 232 -1.68 -10.75 5.63
CA THR A 232 -2.69 -9.69 5.69
C THR A 232 -4.09 -10.30 5.73
N PRO A 233 -4.73 -10.43 6.93
CA PRO A 233 -6.02 -11.10 7.05
C PRO A 233 -7.14 -10.36 6.36
N GLU A 234 -8.02 -11.11 5.70
CA GLU A 234 -9.22 -10.60 5.04
C GLU A 234 -10.47 -11.29 5.59
N PHE A 235 -11.53 -10.49 5.77
CA PHE A 235 -12.82 -10.94 6.29
C PHE A 235 -13.94 -10.50 5.34
N VAL A 236 -14.59 -11.47 4.73
CA VAL A 236 -15.83 -11.23 3.97
C VAL A 236 -16.96 -11.00 4.95
N ILE A 237 -17.60 -9.85 4.88
CA ILE A 237 -18.71 -9.48 5.76
C ILE A 237 -20.05 -9.79 5.06
N PRO A 238 -20.86 -10.72 5.59
CA PRO A 238 -22.16 -11.02 5.01
C PRO A 238 -23.05 -9.78 4.95
N GLN A 239 -23.76 -9.60 3.84
CA GLN A 239 -24.59 -8.42 3.61
C GLN A 239 -25.68 -8.24 4.67
N ASP A 240 -26.25 -9.31 5.20
CA ASP A 240 -27.28 -9.26 6.23
C ASP A 240 -26.78 -8.67 7.57
N VAL A 241 -25.46 -8.68 7.81
CA VAL A 241 -24.84 -8.05 9.00
C VAL A 241 -24.96 -6.54 8.95
N TYR A 242 -24.77 -5.92 7.80
CA TYR A 242 -24.64 -4.46 7.69
C TYR A 242 -25.71 -3.77 6.82
N ALA A 243 -26.54 -4.51 6.07
CA ALA A 243 -27.47 -3.93 5.10
C ALA A 243 -28.41 -2.85 5.69
N SER A 244 -28.83 -3.00 6.96
CA SER A 244 -29.69 -2.02 7.62
C SER A 244 -29.00 -0.70 8.00
N LEU A 245 -27.67 -0.67 7.95
CA LEU A 245 -26.84 0.47 8.33
C LEU A 245 -26.40 1.29 7.12
N VAL A 246 -26.48 0.75 5.90
CA VAL A 246 -26.03 1.39 4.66
C VAL A 246 -26.87 2.61 4.35
N ARG A 247 -26.24 3.63 3.79
CA ARG A 247 -26.96 4.79 3.21
C ARG A 247 -27.86 4.33 2.08
N SER A 248 -29.08 4.85 2.08
CA SER A 248 -30.10 4.64 1.03
C SER A 248 -29.94 5.60 -0.14
#